data_233024f610d5c7e1f344cb8c1d3abba4
#
_entry.id   233024f610d5c7e1f344cb8c1d3abba4
#
_cell.length_a   1.000
_cell.length_b   1.000
_cell.length_c   1.000
_cell.angle_alpha   90.00
_cell.angle_beta   90.00
_cell.angle_gamma   90.00
#
_symmetry.space_group_name_H-M   'P 1'
#
loop_
_entity.id
_entity.type
_entity.pdbx_description
1 polymer ?
#
loop_
_entity_poly.entity_id
_entity_poly.type
_entity_poly.pdbx_seq_one_letter_code
_entity_poly.pdbx_strand_id
1 'polypeptide(L)'
;MLRKLRIGIAAFLFIAVTLLFLDFTGLAHRYLSWAASLQFLPAVLALNVAVVALLVVVTFLLGRVYCSVICPLGIMQDIIAWFGRRGKKKRNKYAYSGEKRWLRYGVLVVFLAAILAGFTSLASLIAPYSSYGRIAGNLLAPVYRYGNNVLAYFAERVDSYAFYETEVWIKSTPVFMVAVVTFIVIAILAWRGGRTYCNTICPVGTVLGMLSRYSLFCIRIDSSKCNRCGLCSRRCKSACINGDNHTVDDSRCVMCMDCIETCRHGAISLGRRSFGKNIGKNAVGTDSTRRAFLATASMLTVSTVVKKKKKKVDGGLAV
;
A
#
# COMPACT_ATOMS: atom_id res chain seq x y z
N MET A 1 -0.58 10.94 20.15
CA MET A 1 0.15 9.72 20.54
C MET A 1 0.17 8.66 19.44
N LEU A 2 -0.98 8.23 18.90
CA LEU A 2 -1.10 7.20 17.86
C LEU A 2 -0.29 7.47 16.57
N ARG A 3 -0.23 8.72 16.10
CA ARG A 3 0.57 9.07 14.92
C ARG A 3 2.07 8.87 15.14
N LYS A 4 2.60 9.27 16.31
CA LYS A 4 4.04 9.10 16.64
C LYS A 4 4.40 7.62 16.68
N LEU A 5 3.56 6.78 17.34
CA LEU A 5 3.73 5.33 17.40
C LEU A 5 3.73 4.72 15.98
N ARG A 6 2.76 5.09 15.13
CA ARG A 6 2.71 4.64 13.73
C ARG A 6 3.99 5.01 12.96
N ILE A 7 4.49 6.23 13.12
CA ILE A 7 5.71 6.68 12.43
C ILE A 7 6.92 5.86 12.90
N GLY A 8 7.04 5.59 14.21
CA GLY A 8 8.13 4.78 14.75
C GLY A 8 8.13 3.36 14.20
N ILE A 9 6.97 2.67 14.21
CA ILE A 9 6.83 1.32 13.65
C ILE A 9 7.11 1.32 12.15
N ALA A 10 6.59 2.31 11.41
CA ALA A 10 6.82 2.43 9.98
C ALA A 10 8.30 2.65 9.65
N ALA A 11 9.01 3.49 10.40
CA ALA A 11 10.43 3.72 10.22
C ALA A 11 11.25 2.45 10.49
N PHE A 12 10.93 1.73 11.58
CA PHE A 12 11.57 0.47 11.92
C PHE A 12 11.41 -0.58 10.81
N LEU A 13 10.17 -0.82 10.34
CA LEU A 13 9.90 -1.78 9.27
C LEU A 13 10.50 -1.35 7.93
N PHE A 14 10.53 -0.06 7.64
CA PHE A 14 11.17 0.47 6.44
C PHE A 14 12.67 0.21 6.44
N ILE A 15 13.35 0.50 7.56
CA ILE A 15 14.77 0.22 7.73
C ILE A 15 15.04 -1.27 7.64
N ALA A 16 14.25 -2.11 8.34
CA ALA A 16 14.40 -3.56 8.31
C ALA A 16 14.31 -4.14 6.89
N VAL A 17 13.29 -3.74 6.12
CA VAL A 17 13.13 -4.19 4.72
C VAL A 17 14.22 -3.61 3.82
N THR A 18 14.65 -2.37 4.04
CA THR A 18 15.75 -1.77 3.27
C THR A 18 17.05 -2.53 3.51
N LEU A 19 17.39 -2.83 4.76
CA LEU A 19 18.58 -3.61 5.11
C LEU A 19 18.55 -5.00 4.47
N LEU A 20 17.40 -5.65 4.37
CA LEU A 20 17.27 -6.93 3.65
C LEU A 20 17.68 -6.82 2.17
N PHE A 21 17.36 -5.73 1.50
CA PHE A 21 17.76 -5.52 0.10
C PHE A 21 19.20 -5.05 -0.07
N LEU A 22 19.78 -4.46 0.96
CA LEU A 22 21.18 -3.99 0.98
C LEU A 22 22.16 -5.07 1.47
N ASP A 23 21.64 -6.15 2.08
CA ASP A 23 22.43 -7.19 2.70
C ASP A 23 23.31 -7.93 1.68
N PHE A 24 24.61 -7.87 1.88
CA PHE A 24 25.61 -8.63 1.17
C PHE A 24 26.32 -9.67 2.07
N THR A 25 26.09 -9.56 3.40
CA THR A 25 26.71 -10.45 4.42
C THR A 25 25.83 -11.64 4.78
N GLY A 26 24.53 -11.60 4.44
CA GLY A 26 23.53 -12.58 4.86
C GLY A 26 23.03 -12.45 6.29
N LEU A 27 23.62 -11.53 7.08
CA LEU A 27 23.22 -11.30 8.49
C LEU A 27 21.82 -10.72 8.59
N ALA A 28 21.52 -9.68 7.81
CA ALA A 28 20.19 -9.09 7.82
C ALA A 28 19.13 -10.10 7.35
N HIS A 29 19.44 -10.94 6.37
CA HIS A 29 18.53 -11.98 5.93
C HIS A 29 18.22 -12.99 7.04
N ARG A 30 19.21 -13.37 7.84
CA ARG A 30 19.03 -14.31 8.96
C ARG A 30 18.10 -13.77 10.05
N TYR A 31 18.17 -12.46 10.39
CA TYR A 31 17.41 -11.88 11.50
C TYR A 31 16.14 -11.14 11.07
N LEU A 32 16.10 -10.62 9.84
CA LEU A 32 15.02 -9.73 9.37
C LEU A 32 14.14 -10.34 8.27
N SER A 33 14.35 -11.62 7.87
CA SER A 33 13.55 -12.29 6.82
C SER A 33 12.04 -12.29 7.12
N TRP A 34 11.64 -12.27 8.40
CA TRP A 34 10.25 -12.13 8.81
C TRP A 34 9.60 -10.84 8.29
N ALA A 35 10.36 -9.75 8.12
CA ALA A 35 9.83 -8.49 7.59
C ALA A 35 9.46 -8.59 6.09
N ALA A 36 10.14 -9.46 5.33
CA ALA A 36 9.77 -9.79 3.96
C ALA A 36 8.50 -10.64 3.90
N SER A 37 8.38 -11.64 4.78
CA SER A 37 7.20 -12.52 4.84
C SER A 37 5.91 -11.81 5.23
N LEU A 38 5.99 -10.68 5.94
CA LEU A 38 4.85 -9.80 6.25
C LEU A 38 4.34 -9.00 5.04
N GLN A 39 5.04 -9.02 3.90
CA GLN A 39 4.57 -8.30 2.72
C GLN A 39 3.41 -9.03 2.05
N PHE A 40 2.34 -8.27 1.74
CA PHE A 40 1.08 -8.84 1.26
C PHE A 40 1.23 -9.73 0.02
N LEU A 41 1.90 -9.24 -1.02
CA LEU A 41 2.04 -10.00 -2.27
C LEU A 41 2.95 -11.23 -2.13
N PRO A 42 4.16 -11.15 -1.53
CA PRO A 42 4.95 -12.33 -1.22
C PRO A 42 4.20 -13.36 -0.38
N ALA A 43 3.42 -12.93 0.63
CA ALA A 43 2.62 -13.84 1.45
C ALA A 43 1.54 -14.56 0.65
N VAL A 44 0.87 -13.85 -0.28
CA VAL A 44 -0.14 -14.46 -1.18
C VAL A 44 0.52 -15.46 -2.12
N LEU A 45 1.64 -15.12 -2.75
CA LEU A 45 2.35 -16.01 -3.68
C LEU A 45 2.97 -17.22 -2.99
N ALA A 46 3.42 -17.06 -1.75
CA ALA A 46 3.94 -18.15 -0.92
C ALA A 46 2.82 -18.99 -0.26
N LEU A 47 1.54 -18.69 -0.56
CA LEU A 47 0.36 -19.34 0.04
C LEU A 47 0.37 -19.33 1.57
N ASN A 48 0.99 -18.32 2.17
CA ASN A 48 1.02 -18.15 3.62
C ASN A 48 -0.32 -17.60 4.12
N VAL A 49 -1.28 -18.52 4.31
CA VAL A 49 -2.66 -18.21 4.68
C VAL A 49 -2.74 -17.43 5.99
N ALA A 50 -1.87 -17.75 6.97
CA ALA A 50 -1.88 -17.10 8.28
C ALA A 50 -1.54 -15.61 8.17
N VAL A 51 -0.50 -15.23 7.44
CA VAL A 51 -0.12 -13.83 7.23
C VAL A 51 -1.17 -13.09 6.41
N VAL A 52 -1.68 -13.71 5.35
CA VAL A 52 -2.74 -13.10 4.52
C VAL A 52 -3.99 -12.86 5.33
N ALA A 53 -4.44 -13.86 6.12
CA ALA A 53 -5.60 -13.72 7.00
C ALA A 53 -5.39 -12.61 8.05
N LEU A 54 -4.22 -12.57 8.69
CA LEU A 54 -3.86 -11.50 9.62
C LEU A 54 -3.96 -10.12 8.98
N LEU A 55 -3.38 -9.93 7.78
CA LEU A 55 -3.40 -8.65 7.07
C LEU A 55 -4.82 -8.26 6.63
N VAL A 56 -5.64 -9.22 6.23
CA VAL A 56 -7.06 -9.00 5.91
C VAL A 56 -7.84 -8.57 7.14
N VAL A 57 -7.67 -9.27 8.28
CA VAL A 57 -8.33 -8.93 9.56
C VAL A 57 -7.90 -7.53 10.02
N VAL A 58 -6.61 -7.23 10.01
CA VAL A 58 -6.10 -5.89 10.37
C VAL A 58 -6.68 -4.82 9.46
N THR A 59 -6.80 -5.10 8.14
CA THR A 59 -7.40 -4.16 7.20
C THR A 59 -8.90 -3.98 7.45
N PHE A 60 -9.60 -5.03 7.84
CA PHE A 60 -11.02 -4.97 8.18
C PHE A 60 -11.26 -4.21 9.49
N LEU A 61 -10.36 -4.32 10.45
CA LEU A 61 -10.43 -3.58 11.71
C LEU A 61 -10.03 -2.12 11.53
N LEU A 62 -8.84 -1.86 11.04
CA LEU A 62 -8.18 -0.55 11.07
C LEU A 62 -8.07 0.13 9.70
N GLY A 63 -8.66 -0.44 8.63
CA GLY A 63 -8.50 0.08 7.27
C GLY A 63 -7.09 -0.18 6.71
N ARG A 64 -6.65 0.61 5.73
CA ARG A 64 -5.41 0.41 4.98
C ARG A 64 -4.13 0.76 5.75
N VAL A 65 -4.01 0.35 7.01
CA VAL A 65 -2.83 0.58 7.85
C VAL A 65 -1.58 -0.08 7.24
N TYR A 66 -1.72 -1.25 6.61
CA TYR A 66 -0.65 -1.91 5.88
C TYR A 66 0.13 -0.96 4.95
N CYS A 67 -0.58 -0.17 4.15
CA CYS A 67 0.05 0.77 3.21
C CYS A 67 0.81 1.92 3.88
N SER A 68 0.54 2.20 5.17
CA SER A 68 1.18 3.30 5.90
C SER A 68 2.24 2.87 6.90
N VAL A 69 2.32 1.56 7.20
CA VAL A 69 3.20 1.03 8.25
C VAL A 69 4.12 -0.07 7.72
N ILE A 70 3.60 -1.00 6.89
CA ILE A 70 4.32 -2.21 6.50
C ILE A 70 4.92 -2.06 5.09
N CYS A 71 4.18 -1.46 4.15
CA CYS A 71 4.61 -1.37 2.76
C CYS A 71 5.77 -0.36 2.57
N PRO A 72 6.99 -0.81 2.19
CA PRO A 72 8.16 0.07 2.07
C PRO A 72 7.98 1.11 0.95
N LEU A 73 7.35 0.75 -0.16
CA LEU A 73 7.06 1.70 -1.24
C LEU A 73 6.10 2.81 -0.78
N GLY A 74 5.11 2.48 0.06
CA GLY A 74 4.20 3.46 0.64
C GLY A 74 4.91 4.45 1.57
N ILE A 75 5.87 3.97 2.36
CA ILE A 75 6.67 4.81 3.27
C ILE A 75 7.62 5.68 2.46
N MET A 76 8.28 5.15 1.43
CA MET A 76 9.12 5.92 0.51
C MET A 76 8.34 7.08 -0.14
N GLN A 77 7.10 6.83 -0.60
CA GLN A 77 6.24 7.90 -1.12
C GLN A 77 5.93 8.95 -0.05
N ASP A 78 5.74 8.57 1.22
CA ASP A 78 5.52 9.51 2.32
C ASP A 78 6.73 10.42 2.55
N ILE A 79 7.94 9.87 2.45
CA ILE A 79 9.20 10.61 2.58
C ILE A 79 9.31 11.62 1.43
N ILE A 80 9.16 11.17 0.18
CA ILE A 80 9.22 12.03 -1.00
C ILE A 80 8.14 13.13 -0.95
N ALA A 81 6.92 12.77 -0.56
CA ALA A 81 5.82 13.71 -0.40
C ALA A 81 6.07 14.74 0.72
N TRP A 82 6.81 14.38 1.76
CA TRP A 82 7.19 15.29 2.82
C TRP A 82 8.19 16.35 2.32
N PHE A 83 9.20 15.93 1.53
CA PHE A 83 10.11 16.86 0.85
C PHE A 83 9.36 17.77 -0.15
N GLY A 84 8.51 17.18 -1.00
CA GLY A 84 7.72 17.92 -1.97
C GLY A 84 6.78 18.97 -1.35
N ARG A 85 6.34 18.77 -0.11
CA ARG A 85 5.51 19.75 0.63
C ARG A 85 6.28 20.96 1.12
N ARG A 86 7.58 20.82 1.42
CA ARG A 86 8.42 21.92 1.90
C ARG A 86 8.58 23.01 0.84
N GLY A 87 8.71 22.64 -0.42
CA GLY A 87 8.87 23.57 -1.54
C GLY A 87 7.59 24.23 -2.05
N LYS A 88 6.39 23.77 -1.64
CA LYS A 88 5.13 24.32 -2.15
C LYS A 88 4.60 25.46 -1.28
N LYS A 89 4.20 26.58 -1.91
CA LYS A 89 3.48 27.68 -1.25
C LYS A 89 2.23 27.14 -0.55
N LYS A 90 1.82 27.71 0.59
CA LYS A 90 0.73 27.23 1.49
C LYS A 90 -0.59 26.87 0.78
N ARG A 91 -0.86 27.45 -0.39
CA ARG A 91 -2.13 27.36 -1.13
C ARG A 91 -2.32 26.06 -1.93
N ASN A 92 -1.25 25.34 -2.34
CA ASN A 92 -1.31 24.20 -3.28
C ASN A 92 -0.75 22.91 -2.72
N LYS A 93 -1.05 22.52 -1.47
CA LYS A 93 -0.45 21.30 -0.92
C LYS A 93 -1.06 20.03 -1.50
N TYR A 94 -2.26 19.69 -1.18
CA TYR A 94 -3.03 18.61 -1.82
C TYR A 94 -4.47 19.07 -1.91
N ALA A 95 -5.10 18.93 -3.07
CA ALA A 95 -6.53 19.14 -3.24
C ALA A 95 -7.24 17.77 -3.18
N TYR A 96 -8.50 17.76 -2.77
CA TYR A 96 -9.35 16.60 -2.93
C TYR A 96 -9.39 16.21 -4.41
N SER A 97 -9.22 14.94 -4.68
CA SER A 97 -9.28 14.37 -6.03
C SER A 97 -10.28 13.23 -6.01
N GLY A 98 -11.20 13.17 -6.95
CA GLY A 98 -12.14 12.07 -7.08
C GLY A 98 -11.44 10.72 -7.35
N GLU A 99 -12.10 9.62 -7.02
CA GLU A 99 -11.59 8.27 -7.28
C GLU A 99 -11.55 8.00 -8.80
N LYS A 100 -10.38 7.68 -9.34
CA LYS A 100 -10.21 7.25 -10.74
C LYS A 100 -10.50 5.75 -10.85
N ARG A 101 -11.78 5.35 -10.78
CA ARG A 101 -12.21 3.95 -10.71
C ARG A 101 -11.72 3.14 -11.89
N TRP A 102 -11.86 3.65 -13.10
CA TRP A 102 -11.45 2.98 -14.34
C TRP A 102 -9.97 2.57 -14.32
N LEU A 103 -9.09 3.51 -14.00
CA LEU A 103 -7.66 3.24 -13.92
C LEU A 103 -7.34 2.23 -12.82
N ARG A 104 -7.96 2.37 -11.66
CA ARG A 104 -7.73 1.53 -10.49
C ARG A 104 -8.11 0.08 -10.72
N TYR A 105 -9.31 -0.15 -11.23
CA TYR A 105 -9.80 -1.52 -11.49
C TYR A 105 -9.22 -2.10 -12.77
N GLY A 106 -8.98 -1.27 -13.81
CA GLY A 106 -8.33 -1.72 -15.04
C GLY A 106 -6.92 -2.25 -14.79
N VAL A 107 -6.11 -1.53 -14.01
CA VAL A 107 -4.77 -2.03 -13.62
C VAL A 107 -4.85 -3.31 -12.78
N LEU A 108 -5.83 -3.43 -11.88
CA LEU A 108 -6.03 -4.65 -11.11
C LEU A 108 -6.36 -5.85 -12.01
N VAL A 109 -7.25 -5.67 -13.00
CA VAL A 109 -7.60 -6.74 -13.94
C VAL A 109 -6.40 -7.15 -14.78
N VAL A 110 -5.65 -6.18 -15.34
CA VAL A 110 -4.41 -6.47 -16.08
C VAL A 110 -3.38 -7.20 -15.21
N PHE A 111 -3.23 -6.80 -13.96
CA PHE A 111 -2.33 -7.45 -13.01
C PHE A 111 -2.73 -8.89 -12.74
N LEU A 112 -4.01 -9.15 -12.49
CA LEU A 112 -4.52 -10.52 -12.27
C LEU A 112 -4.40 -11.37 -13.53
N ALA A 113 -4.72 -10.82 -14.69
CA ALA A 113 -4.57 -11.50 -15.98
C ALA A 113 -3.09 -11.86 -16.25
N ALA A 114 -2.15 -10.95 -15.96
CA ALA A 114 -0.72 -11.21 -16.09
C ALA A 114 -0.25 -12.36 -15.19
N ILE A 115 -0.72 -12.44 -13.94
CA ILE A 115 -0.39 -13.54 -13.03
C ILE A 115 -0.97 -14.86 -13.56
N LEU A 116 -2.23 -14.88 -13.97
CA LEU A 116 -2.90 -16.09 -14.49
C LEU A 116 -2.28 -16.58 -15.80
N ALA A 117 -1.83 -15.66 -16.65
CA ALA A 117 -1.13 -15.99 -17.89
C ALA A 117 0.36 -16.35 -17.69
N GLY A 118 0.89 -16.31 -16.45
CA GLY A 118 2.29 -16.63 -16.17
C GLY A 118 3.28 -15.50 -16.46
N PHE A 119 2.82 -14.30 -16.85
CA PHE A 119 3.69 -13.14 -17.09
C PHE A 119 4.14 -12.47 -15.77
N THR A 120 4.94 -13.21 -14.98
CA THR A 120 5.42 -12.76 -13.66
C THR A 120 6.26 -11.48 -13.73
N SER A 121 7.00 -11.28 -14.83
CA SER A 121 7.79 -10.05 -15.06
C SER A 121 6.92 -8.80 -15.10
N LEU A 122 5.79 -8.83 -15.83
CA LEU A 122 4.84 -7.71 -15.90
C LEU A 122 4.18 -7.45 -14.54
N ALA A 123 3.76 -8.52 -13.85
CA ALA A 123 3.20 -8.40 -12.52
C ALA A 123 4.21 -7.80 -11.52
N SER A 124 5.49 -8.21 -11.59
CA SER A 124 6.54 -7.68 -10.74
C SER A 124 6.85 -6.20 -10.96
N LEU A 125 6.64 -5.67 -12.18
CA LEU A 125 6.81 -4.24 -12.47
C LEU A 125 5.83 -3.37 -11.69
N ILE A 126 4.59 -3.83 -11.51
CA ILE A 126 3.51 -3.08 -10.87
C ILE A 126 3.44 -3.40 -9.36
N ALA A 127 3.96 -4.53 -8.93
CA ALA A 127 3.94 -4.96 -7.54
C ALA A 127 4.75 -4.02 -6.62
N PRO A 128 4.18 -3.51 -5.52
CA PRO A 128 4.83 -2.48 -4.72
C PRO A 128 6.12 -2.97 -4.03
N TYR A 129 6.15 -4.21 -3.57
CA TYR A 129 7.33 -4.79 -2.94
C TYR A 129 8.47 -5.03 -3.95
N SER A 130 8.16 -5.60 -5.12
CA SER A 130 9.14 -5.82 -6.19
C SER A 130 9.68 -4.51 -6.77
N SER A 131 8.81 -3.49 -6.93
CA SER A 131 9.22 -2.16 -7.37
C SER A 131 10.18 -1.51 -6.37
N TYR A 132 9.89 -1.63 -5.06
CA TYR A 132 10.79 -1.14 -4.03
C TYR A 132 12.11 -1.93 -4.02
N GLY A 133 12.07 -3.25 -4.13
CA GLY A 133 13.25 -4.10 -4.17
C GLY A 133 14.19 -3.78 -5.34
N ARG A 134 13.63 -3.50 -6.54
CA ARG A 134 14.44 -3.04 -7.67
C ARG A 134 15.10 -1.68 -7.41
N ILE A 135 14.38 -0.74 -6.81
CA ILE A 135 14.93 0.57 -6.44
C ILE A 135 16.03 0.40 -5.40
N ALA A 136 15.78 -0.34 -4.32
CA ALA A 136 16.74 -0.56 -3.25
C ALA A 136 17.99 -1.33 -3.75
N GLY A 137 17.80 -2.42 -4.48
CA GLY A 137 18.89 -3.27 -4.96
C GLY A 137 19.75 -2.64 -6.07
N ASN A 138 19.19 -1.75 -6.90
CA ASN A 138 19.94 -1.15 -8.02
C ASN A 138 20.38 0.29 -7.79
N LEU A 139 19.68 1.07 -6.92
CA LEU A 139 20.10 2.44 -6.63
C LEU A 139 20.74 2.59 -5.25
N LEU A 140 20.17 1.95 -4.21
CA LEU A 140 20.69 2.12 -2.84
C LEU A 140 21.84 1.15 -2.54
N ALA A 141 21.79 -0.10 -3.03
CA ALA A 141 22.82 -1.10 -2.74
C ALA A 141 24.20 -0.71 -3.28
N PRO A 142 24.39 -0.19 -4.51
CA PRO A 142 25.69 0.29 -4.96
C PRO A 142 26.24 1.42 -4.09
N VAL A 143 25.38 2.37 -3.70
CA VAL A 143 25.79 3.49 -2.81
C VAL A 143 26.20 2.97 -1.44
N TYR A 144 25.44 2.00 -0.89
CA TYR A 144 25.77 1.38 0.39
C TYR A 144 27.12 0.63 0.36
N ARG A 145 27.35 -0.18 -0.70
CA ARG A 145 28.62 -0.91 -0.91
C ARG A 145 29.80 0.04 -1.10
N TYR A 146 29.60 1.11 -1.86
CA TYR A 146 30.62 2.15 -2.01
C TYR A 146 30.97 2.79 -0.67
N GLY A 147 29.95 3.12 0.14
CA GLY A 147 30.14 3.62 1.50
C GLY A 147 30.89 2.63 2.41
N ASN A 148 30.56 1.32 2.31
CA ASN A 148 31.28 0.27 3.01
C ASN A 148 32.76 0.21 2.59
N ASN A 149 33.06 0.28 1.29
CA ASN A 149 34.42 0.25 0.79
C ASN A 149 35.25 1.46 1.26
N VAL A 150 34.62 2.64 1.35
CA VAL A 150 35.27 3.82 1.96
C VAL A 150 35.60 3.56 3.43
N LEU A 151 34.68 2.94 4.18
CA LEU A 151 34.95 2.57 5.59
C LEU A 151 36.01 1.47 5.68
N ALA A 152 36.01 0.49 4.79
CA ALA A 152 37.02 -0.55 4.73
C ALA A 152 38.44 0.05 4.51
N TYR A 153 38.56 0.98 3.58
CA TYR A 153 39.83 1.70 3.33
C TYR A 153 40.37 2.44 4.58
N PHE A 154 39.49 3.05 5.36
CA PHE A 154 39.92 3.69 6.63
C PHE A 154 40.20 2.67 7.73
N ALA A 155 39.42 1.58 7.82
CA ALA A 155 39.59 0.53 8.81
C ALA A 155 40.93 -0.20 8.64
N GLU A 156 41.32 -0.49 7.40
CA GLU A 156 42.61 -1.15 7.06
C GLU A 156 43.81 -0.30 7.52
N ARG A 157 43.72 1.05 7.48
CA ARG A 157 44.77 1.93 7.98
C ARG A 157 44.95 1.92 9.51
N VAL A 158 43.96 1.42 10.23
CA VAL A 158 43.95 1.31 11.71
C VAL A 158 44.08 -0.16 12.12
N ASP A 159 44.56 -1.03 11.21
CA ASP A 159 44.70 -2.48 11.40
C ASP A 159 43.39 -3.17 11.88
N SER A 160 42.23 -2.64 11.50
CA SER A 160 40.93 -3.20 11.84
C SER A 160 40.28 -3.87 10.62
N TYR A 161 40.01 -5.15 10.72
CA TYR A 161 39.36 -5.94 9.67
C TYR A 161 37.85 -6.06 9.87
N ALA A 162 37.22 -5.09 10.56
CA ALA A 162 35.77 -5.07 10.80
C ALA A 162 34.96 -4.82 9.52
N PHE A 163 35.57 -4.18 8.52
CA PHE A 163 34.98 -3.91 7.18
C PHE A 163 35.89 -4.52 6.12
N TYR A 164 35.26 -5.15 5.11
CA TYR A 164 35.99 -5.71 3.97
C TYR A 164 35.50 -5.13 2.67
N GLU A 165 36.37 -5.08 1.69
CA GLU A 165 36.05 -4.55 0.38
C GLU A 165 35.08 -5.46 -0.35
N THR A 166 34.05 -4.86 -0.95
CA THR A 166 33.02 -5.58 -1.73
C THR A 166 32.97 -5.03 -3.14
N GLU A 167 32.81 -5.91 -4.12
CA GLU A 167 32.66 -5.51 -5.51
C GLU A 167 31.38 -4.67 -5.71
N VAL A 168 31.56 -3.48 -6.26
CA VAL A 168 30.48 -2.57 -6.62
C VAL A 168 30.30 -2.61 -8.13
N TRP A 169 29.35 -3.42 -8.58
CA TRP A 169 29.04 -3.47 -10.00
C TRP A 169 27.53 -3.49 -10.26
N ILE A 170 27.13 -3.01 -11.42
CA ILE A 170 25.74 -3.01 -11.87
C ILE A 170 25.48 -4.35 -12.55
N LYS A 171 24.66 -5.20 -11.93
CA LYS A 171 24.36 -6.56 -12.40
C LYS A 171 23.83 -6.61 -13.85
N SER A 172 23.03 -5.60 -14.26
CA SER A 172 22.41 -5.55 -15.58
C SER A 172 21.97 -4.11 -15.87
N THR A 173 22.48 -3.54 -16.96
CA THR A 173 22.11 -2.18 -17.41
C THR A 173 20.59 -2.03 -17.65
N PRO A 174 19.88 -2.95 -18.34
CA PRO A 174 18.45 -2.80 -18.55
C PRO A 174 17.65 -2.82 -17.24
N VAL A 175 18.00 -3.66 -16.26
CA VAL A 175 17.33 -3.70 -14.96
C VAL A 175 17.59 -2.42 -14.18
N PHE A 176 18.80 -1.86 -14.25
CA PHE A 176 19.12 -0.57 -13.66
C PHE A 176 18.27 0.55 -14.26
N MET A 177 18.15 0.62 -15.59
CA MET A 177 17.33 1.63 -16.27
C MET A 177 15.85 1.52 -15.87
N VAL A 178 15.30 0.32 -15.78
CA VAL A 178 13.93 0.08 -15.29
C VAL A 178 13.78 0.57 -13.83
N ALA A 179 14.77 0.33 -12.97
CA ALA A 179 14.75 0.81 -11.58
C ALA A 179 14.74 2.34 -11.51
N VAL A 180 15.60 3.02 -12.29
CA VAL A 180 15.67 4.47 -12.38
C VAL A 180 14.34 5.05 -12.87
N VAL A 181 13.81 4.56 -13.98
CA VAL A 181 12.52 5.01 -14.53
C VAL A 181 11.39 4.81 -13.52
N THR A 182 11.31 3.63 -12.89
CA THR A 182 10.33 3.34 -11.85
C THR A 182 10.44 4.31 -10.68
N PHE A 183 11.65 4.59 -10.21
CA PHE A 183 11.88 5.55 -9.13
C PHE A 183 11.45 6.96 -9.52
N ILE A 184 11.83 7.45 -10.72
CA ILE A 184 11.46 8.78 -11.20
C ILE A 184 9.94 8.92 -11.31
N VAL A 185 9.26 7.95 -11.91
CA VAL A 185 7.79 7.96 -12.04
C VAL A 185 7.12 8.02 -10.67
N ILE A 186 7.52 7.15 -9.74
CA ILE A 186 6.95 7.14 -8.39
C ILE A 186 7.28 8.44 -7.65
N ALA A 187 8.49 8.96 -7.80
CA ALA A 187 8.90 10.22 -7.18
C ALA A 187 8.09 11.42 -7.69
N ILE A 188 7.85 11.53 -8.99
CA ILE A 188 7.02 12.58 -9.58
C ILE A 188 5.57 12.48 -9.08
N LEU A 189 5.00 11.27 -9.07
CA LEU A 189 3.65 11.03 -8.56
C LEU A 189 3.53 11.38 -7.07
N ALA A 190 4.53 11.00 -6.27
CA ALA A 190 4.55 11.28 -4.83
C ALA A 190 4.76 12.77 -4.55
N TRP A 191 5.63 13.43 -5.31
CA TRP A 191 5.90 14.87 -5.19
C TRP A 191 4.67 15.72 -5.51
N ARG A 192 3.95 15.38 -6.60
CA ARG A 192 2.77 16.12 -7.04
C ARG A 192 1.51 15.83 -6.23
N GLY A 193 1.23 14.54 -5.97
CA GLY A 193 -0.07 14.09 -5.44
C GLY A 193 0.00 13.23 -4.17
N GLY A 194 1.17 13.11 -3.54
CA GLY A 194 1.33 12.26 -2.35
C GLY A 194 1.26 10.77 -2.70
N ARG A 195 0.25 10.07 -2.22
CA ARG A 195 0.08 8.62 -2.44
C ARG A 195 -0.70 8.27 -3.70
N THR A 196 -0.49 9.01 -4.79
CA THR A 196 -1.21 8.79 -6.04
C THR A 196 -0.99 7.39 -6.57
N TYR A 197 0.25 6.88 -6.60
CA TYR A 197 0.54 5.52 -7.06
C TYR A 197 -0.24 4.47 -6.26
N CYS A 198 -0.23 4.53 -4.92
CA CYS A 198 -0.95 3.59 -4.06
C CYS A 198 -2.46 3.62 -4.23
N ASN A 199 -3.02 4.74 -4.68
CA ASN A 199 -4.46 4.94 -4.81
C ASN A 199 -5.01 4.71 -6.22
N THR A 200 -4.13 4.70 -7.26
CA THR A 200 -4.57 4.60 -8.66
C THR A 200 -3.98 3.40 -9.39
N ILE A 201 -2.71 3.05 -9.15
CA ILE A 201 -1.98 2.05 -9.92
C ILE A 201 -1.74 0.77 -9.10
N CYS A 202 -1.45 0.88 -7.80
CA CYS A 202 -1.05 -0.26 -6.99
C CYS A 202 -2.17 -1.31 -6.84
N PRO A 203 -1.98 -2.58 -7.29
CA PRO A 203 -2.99 -3.63 -7.17
C PRO A 203 -3.28 -4.00 -5.71
N VAL A 204 -2.24 -4.11 -4.87
CA VAL A 204 -2.39 -4.35 -3.43
C VAL A 204 -3.19 -3.22 -2.77
N GLY A 205 -2.90 -1.97 -3.14
CA GLY A 205 -3.65 -0.80 -2.68
C GLY A 205 -5.12 -0.84 -3.11
N THR A 206 -5.42 -1.40 -4.26
CA THR A 206 -6.81 -1.56 -4.73
C THR A 206 -7.54 -2.63 -3.94
N VAL A 207 -6.97 -3.82 -3.78
CA VAL A 207 -7.57 -4.92 -3.01
C VAL A 207 -7.83 -4.52 -1.56
N LEU A 208 -6.80 -4.01 -0.86
CA LEU A 208 -6.97 -3.54 0.51
C LEU A 208 -7.93 -2.34 0.61
N GLY A 209 -8.02 -1.52 -0.44
CA GLY A 209 -8.98 -0.43 -0.51
C GLY A 209 -10.43 -0.88 -0.62
N MET A 210 -10.70 -1.99 -1.31
CA MET A 210 -12.03 -2.59 -1.35
C MET A 210 -12.44 -3.08 0.04
N LEU A 211 -11.54 -3.76 0.75
CA LEU A 211 -11.77 -4.24 2.11
C LEU A 211 -11.96 -3.07 3.11
N SER A 212 -11.15 -2.03 3.01
CA SER A 212 -11.20 -0.89 3.94
C SER A 212 -12.48 -0.06 3.83
N ARG A 213 -13.26 -0.20 2.76
CA ARG A 213 -14.62 0.36 2.68
C ARG A 213 -15.54 -0.17 3.79
N TYR A 214 -15.25 -1.35 4.28
CA TYR A 214 -16.03 -2.03 5.33
C TYR A 214 -15.30 -2.05 6.68
N SER A 215 -14.20 -1.29 6.82
CA SER A 215 -13.43 -1.27 8.06
C SER A 215 -14.25 -0.81 9.26
N LEU A 216 -13.98 -1.43 10.41
CA LEU A 216 -14.68 -1.16 11.67
C LEU A 216 -14.35 0.23 12.19
N PHE A 217 -13.06 0.61 12.14
CA PHE A 217 -12.60 1.94 12.51
C PHE A 217 -12.32 2.77 11.27
N CYS A 218 -12.81 4.00 11.25
CA CYS A 218 -12.63 4.95 10.15
C CYS A 218 -12.46 6.38 10.69
N ILE A 219 -11.90 7.26 9.84
CA ILE A 219 -11.79 8.69 10.15
C ILE A 219 -13.14 9.35 9.92
N ARG A 220 -13.64 10.04 10.93
CA ARG A 220 -14.92 10.76 10.86
C ARG A 220 -14.70 12.25 11.10
N ILE A 221 -15.53 13.04 10.44
CA ILE A 221 -15.58 14.50 10.58
C ILE A 221 -16.93 14.85 11.23
N ASP A 222 -16.86 15.47 12.39
CA ASP A 222 -18.02 16.02 13.07
C ASP A 222 -18.38 17.38 12.45
N SER A 223 -19.51 17.43 11.77
CA SER A 223 -19.99 18.63 11.09
C SER A 223 -20.32 19.77 12.05
N SER A 224 -20.69 19.46 13.32
CA SER A 224 -21.03 20.45 14.33
C SER A 224 -19.81 21.25 14.81
N LYS A 225 -18.64 20.62 14.83
CA LYS A 225 -17.36 21.21 15.27
C LYS A 225 -16.52 21.73 14.11
N CYS A 226 -16.91 21.43 12.87
CA CYS A 226 -16.11 21.74 11.69
C CYS A 226 -16.42 23.12 11.12
N ASN A 227 -15.44 24.02 11.13
CA ASN A 227 -15.55 25.37 10.55
C ASN A 227 -15.15 25.45 9.06
N ARG A 228 -15.04 24.32 8.34
CA ARG A 228 -14.70 24.23 6.90
C ARG A 228 -13.38 24.89 6.50
N CYS A 229 -12.40 25.00 7.38
CA CYS A 229 -11.11 25.65 7.09
C CYS A 229 -10.26 24.92 6.04
N GLY A 230 -10.60 23.68 5.65
CA GLY A 230 -9.92 22.87 4.63
C GLY A 230 -8.50 22.41 4.97
N LEU A 231 -8.01 22.61 6.19
CA LEU A 231 -6.66 22.20 6.60
C LEU A 231 -6.45 20.70 6.50
N CYS A 232 -7.44 19.89 6.87
CA CYS A 232 -7.41 18.44 6.80
C CYS A 232 -7.27 17.93 5.35
N SER A 233 -8.03 18.49 4.42
CA SER A 233 -7.95 18.16 2.99
C SER A 233 -6.57 18.49 2.42
N ARG A 234 -6.07 19.70 2.67
CA ARG A 234 -4.72 20.15 2.23
C ARG A 234 -3.56 19.33 2.82
N ARG A 235 -3.74 18.72 3.98
CA ARG A 235 -2.74 17.89 4.64
C ARG A 235 -2.84 16.42 4.23
N CYS A 236 -3.95 15.99 3.64
CA CYS A 236 -4.21 14.60 3.32
C CYS A 236 -3.34 14.10 2.16
N LYS A 237 -2.37 13.23 2.47
CA LYS A 237 -1.45 12.61 1.49
C LYS A 237 -2.19 11.76 0.44
N SER A 238 -3.35 11.21 0.81
CA SER A 238 -4.17 10.36 -0.05
C SER A 238 -5.21 11.13 -0.86
N ALA A 239 -5.32 12.45 -0.67
CA ALA A 239 -6.30 13.32 -1.31
C ALA A 239 -7.76 12.77 -1.21
N CYS A 240 -8.09 12.11 -0.09
CA CYS A 240 -9.34 11.38 0.12
C CYS A 240 -10.35 12.14 1.00
N ILE A 241 -10.02 13.33 1.50
CA ILE A 241 -10.87 14.14 2.37
C ILE A 241 -11.52 15.25 1.57
N ASN A 242 -12.85 15.22 1.46
CA ASN A 242 -13.64 16.35 0.96
C ASN A 242 -14.06 17.22 2.16
N GLY A 243 -13.44 18.40 2.28
CA GLY A 243 -13.72 19.34 3.37
C GLY A 243 -15.09 19.99 3.27
N ASP A 244 -15.60 20.18 2.05
CA ASP A 244 -16.86 20.87 1.80
C ASP A 244 -18.05 20.00 2.20
N ASN A 245 -17.99 18.71 1.87
CA ASN A 245 -19.03 17.73 2.16
C ASN A 245 -18.80 16.95 3.46
N HIS A 246 -17.78 17.28 4.25
CA HIS A 246 -17.39 16.57 5.49
C HIS A 246 -17.26 15.03 5.31
N THR A 247 -16.83 14.59 4.13
CA THR A 247 -16.73 13.16 3.80
C THR A 247 -15.27 12.72 3.64
N VAL A 248 -15.00 11.50 4.04
CA VAL A 248 -13.71 10.83 3.87
C VAL A 248 -13.93 9.57 3.03
N ASP A 249 -13.14 9.41 1.96
CA ASP A 249 -13.16 8.18 1.17
C ASP A 249 -12.29 7.12 1.85
N ASP A 250 -12.93 6.21 2.56
CA ASP A 250 -12.28 5.15 3.31
C ASP A 250 -11.51 4.18 2.40
N SER A 251 -11.92 4.03 1.12
CA SER A 251 -11.22 3.15 0.17
C SER A 251 -9.82 3.66 -0.19
N ARG A 252 -9.56 4.96 -0.02
CA ARG A 252 -8.27 5.59 -0.30
C ARG A 252 -7.55 6.07 0.96
N CYS A 253 -8.25 6.11 2.08
CA CYS A 253 -7.65 6.49 3.36
C CYS A 253 -6.64 5.43 3.81
N VAL A 254 -5.41 5.83 4.06
CA VAL A 254 -4.32 4.97 4.53
C VAL A 254 -4.12 5.02 6.04
N MET A 255 -5.07 5.56 6.77
CA MET A 255 -5.05 5.67 8.24
C MET A 255 -3.76 6.29 8.80
N CYS A 256 -3.25 7.33 8.12
CA CYS A 256 -2.02 8.00 8.54
C CYS A 256 -2.19 8.93 9.75
N MET A 257 -3.44 9.27 10.09
CA MET A 257 -3.84 10.11 11.24
C MET A 257 -3.29 11.56 11.21
N ASP A 258 -2.69 12.00 10.09
CA ASP A 258 -2.18 13.36 9.94
C ASP A 258 -3.29 14.43 10.03
N CYS A 259 -4.51 14.08 9.58
CA CYS A 259 -5.68 14.96 9.61
C CYS A 259 -6.19 15.23 11.03
N ILE A 260 -6.12 14.22 11.93
CA ILE A 260 -6.55 14.36 13.33
C ILE A 260 -5.68 15.40 14.05
N GLU A 261 -4.36 15.30 13.93
CA GLU A 261 -3.43 16.26 14.55
C GLU A 261 -3.52 17.67 13.95
N THR A 262 -3.94 17.77 12.68
CA THR A 262 -4.01 19.05 11.99
C THR A 262 -5.28 19.83 12.35
N CYS A 263 -6.31 19.12 12.81
CA CYS A 263 -7.59 19.74 13.16
C CYS A 263 -7.53 20.45 14.52
N ARG A 264 -7.44 21.78 14.51
CA ARG A 264 -7.39 22.59 15.73
C ARG A 264 -8.70 22.58 16.54
N HIS A 265 -9.83 22.30 15.87
CA HIS A 265 -11.16 22.29 16.49
C HIS A 265 -11.58 20.91 17.01
N GLY A 266 -10.71 19.89 16.91
CA GLY A 266 -11.05 18.54 17.33
C GLY A 266 -12.22 17.89 16.57
N ALA A 267 -12.56 18.43 15.40
CA ALA A 267 -13.67 17.94 14.58
C ALA A 267 -13.39 16.61 13.88
N ILE A 268 -12.13 16.12 13.91
CA ILE A 268 -11.74 14.89 13.25
C ILE A 268 -11.29 13.88 14.30
N SER A 269 -11.93 12.71 14.29
CA SER A 269 -11.63 11.64 15.23
C SER A 269 -11.58 10.28 14.52
N LEU A 270 -10.92 9.32 15.18
CA LEU A 270 -11.02 7.91 14.84
C LEU A 270 -12.27 7.36 15.53
N GLY A 271 -13.26 6.96 14.75
CA GLY A 271 -14.52 6.46 15.26
C GLY A 271 -14.86 5.08 14.75
N ARG A 272 -15.65 4.33 15.51
CA ARG A 272 -16.24 3.06 15.07
C ARG A 272 -17.30 3.33 14.02
N ARG A 273 -17.31 2.55 12.94
CA ARG A 273 -18.35 2.63 11.92
C ARG A 273 -19.67 2.13 12.52
N SER A 274 -20.68 2.99 12.54
CA SER A 274 -22.04 2.58 12.88
C SER A 274 -22.66 1.94 11.64
N PHE A 275 -22.89 0.64 11.67
CA PHE A 275 -23.55 -0.09 10.59
C PHE A 275 -25.07 0.11 10.57
N GLY A 276 -25.64 0.93 11.47
CA GLY A 276 -27.08 1.01 11.70
C GLY A 276 -27.76 2.37 11.64
N LYS A 277 -27.05 3.52 11.41
CA LYS A 277 -27.74 4.81 11.28
C LYS A 277 -27.01 5.74 10.32
N ASN A 278 -27.71 6.12 9.23
CA ASN A 278 -27.30 7.06 8.18
C ASN A 278 -26.49 6.47 6.99
N ILE A 279 -27.00 5.42 6.33
CA ILE A 279 -26.93 5.28 4.87
C ILE A 279 -28.12 6.09 4.32
N GLY A 280 -28.09 7.35 4.55
CA GLY A 280 -29.13 8.25 4.09
C GLY A 280 -28.52 9.48 3.45
N LYS A 281 -28.72 9.55 2.15
CA LYS A 281 -28.85 10.74 1.30
C LYS A 281 -27.67 11.23 0.46
N ASN A 282 -26.48 10.62 0.38
CA ASN A 282 -25.54 11.02 -0.68
C ASN A 282 -24.71 9.87 -1.26
N ALA A 283 -25.29 8.69 -1.39
CA ALA A 283 -24.75 7.60 -2.22
C ALA A 283 -25.73 7.36 -3.38
N VAL A 284 -25.72 8.26 -4.34
CA VAL A 284 -26.27 7.98 -5.65
C VAL A 284 -25.46 6.82 -6.24
N GLY A 285 -26.05 5.64 -6.33
CA GLY A 285 -25.56 4.54 -7.17
C GLY A 285 -25.13 3.23 -6.52
N THR A 286 -25.37 2.95 -5.23
CA THR A 286 -24.81 1.71 -4.62
C THR A 286 -25.82 0.63 -4.23
N ASP A 287 -27.13 0.87 -4.29
CA ASP A 287 -28.11 -0.16 -3.89
C ASP A 287 -28.37 -1.19 -5.02
N SER A 288 -28.30 -0.80 -6.27
CA SER A 288 -28.43 -1.73 -7.41
C SER A 288 -27.22 -2.66 -7.53
N THR A 289 -26.01 -2.18 -7.22
CA THR A 289 -24.76 -2.97 -7.29
C THR A 289 -24.65 -3.98 -6.16
N ARG A 290 -25.20 -3.69 -4.99
CA ARG A 290 -25.25 -4.64 -3.86
C ARG A 290 -26.20 -5.79 -4.14
N ARG A 291 -27.39 -5.50 -4.68
CA ARG A 291 -28.38 -6.53 -5.08
C ARG A 291 -27.85 -7.38 -6.23
N ALA A 292 -27.17 -6.77 -7.21
CA ALA A 292 -26.53 -7.48 -8.32
C ALA A 292 -25.38 -8.39 -7.82
N PHE A 293 -24.53 -7.94 -6.89
CA PHE A 293 -23.44 -8.75 -6.36
C PHE A 293 -23.95 -9.94 -5.52
N LEU A 294 -24.97 -9.74 -4.70
CA LEU A 294 -25.58 -10.82 -3.93
C LEU A 294 -26.33 -11.81 -4.82
N ALA A 295 -26.99 -11.33 -5.88
CA ALA A 295 -27.65 -12.17 -6.87
C ALA A 295 -26.66 -13.01 -7.70
N THR A 296 -25.52 -12.42 -8.11
CA THR A 296 -24.48 -13.19 -8.84
C THR A 296 -23.74 -14.17 -7.94
N ALA A 297 -23.49 -13.83 -6.66
CA ALA A 297 -22.89 -14.76 -5.71
C ALA A 297 -23.82 -15.94 -5.41
N SER A 298 -25.13 -15.71 -5.25
CA SER A 298 -26.10 -16.78 -5.06
C SER A 298 -26.31 -17.66 -6.31
N MET A 299 -26.25 -17.09 -7.51
CA MET A 299 -26.30 -17.87 -8.77
C MET A 299 -25.07 -18.76 -8.96
N LEU A 300 -23.88 -18.31 -8.59
CA LEU A 300 -22.64 -19.11 -8.65
C LEU A 300 -22.66 -20.28 -7.66
N THR A 301 -23.19 -20.10 -6.48
CA THR A 301 -23.32 -21.19 -5.50
C THR A 301 -24.39 -22.21 -5.90
N VAL A 302 -25.51 -21.76 -6.46
CA VAL A 302 -26.58 -22.66 -6.97
C VAL A 302 -26.07 -23.44 -8.19
N SER A 303 -25.36 -22.82 -9.13
CA SER A 303 -24.84 -23.52 -10.31
C SER A 303 -23.78 -24.57 -9.99
N THR A 304 -22.95 -24.36 -8.96
CA THR A 304 -21.98 -25.37 -8.51
C THR A 304 -22.63 -26.54 -7.77
N VAL A 305 -23.70 -26.29 -7.01
CA VAL A 305 -24.48 -27.35 -6.32
C VAL A 305 -25.28 -28.18 -7.32
N VAL A 306 -25.91 -27.54 -8.32
CA VAL A 306 -26.67 -28.24 -9.36
C VAL A 306 -25.73 -29.08 -10.26
N LYS A 307 -24.55 -28.58 -10.63
CA LYS A 307 -23.56 -29.36 -11.39
C LYS A 307 -23.04 -30.59 -10.63
N LYS A 308 -22.89 -30.47 -9.30
CA LYS A 308 -22.48 -31.59 -8.42
C LYS A 308 -23.59 -32.63 -8.29
N LYS A 309 -24.86 -32.21 -8.30
CA LYS A 309 -26.01 -33.13 -8.23
C LYS A 309 -26.24 -33.86 -9.56
N LYS A 310 -26.07 -33.19 -10.71
CA LYS A 310 -26.16 -33.81 -12.03
C LYS A 310 -25.06 -34.88 -12.26
N LYS A 311 -23.83 -34.61 -11.82
CA LYS A 311 -22.72 -35.57 -11.95
C LYS A 311 -22.87 -36.82 -11.02
N LYS A 312 -23.75 -36.75 -10.02
CA LYS A 312 -24.06 -37.87 -9.10
C LYS A 312 -25.24 -38.72 -9.62
N VAL A 313 -26.05 -38.19 -10.52
CA VAL A 313 -27.17 -38.90 -11.13
C VAL A 313 -26.75 -39.65 -12.41
N ASP A 314 -25.82 -39.07 -13.19
CA ASP A 314 -25.32 -39.70 -14.42
C ASP A 314 -24.22 -40.76 -14.19
N GLY A 315 -23.74 -40.94 -12.93
CA GLY A 315 -22.78 -41.98 -12.54
C GLY A 315 -23.40 -43.25 -11.96
N GLY A 316 -24.74 -43.40 -12.01
CA GLY A 316 -25.49 -44.51 -11.40
C GLY A 316 -26.16 -45.47 -12.37
N LEU A 317 -25.88 -45.39 -13.66
CA LEU A 317 -26.43 -46.35 -14.65
C LEU A 317 -25.35 -46.82 -15.60
N ALA A 318 -24.52 -47.75 -15.10
CA ALA A 318 -23.73 -48.64 -15.93
C ALA A 318 -23.43 -49.89 -15.12
N VAL A 319 -24.34 -50.85 -15.19
CA VAL A 319 -24.07 -52.30 -15.08
C VAL A 319 -24.68 -52.93 -16.29
#